data_f4b8bf724aca109d7473345fbbddeca2
#
_entry.id   f4b8bf724aca109d7473345fbbddeca2
#
_cell.length_a   1.000
_cell.length_b   1.000
_cell.length_c   1.000
_cell.angle_alpha   90.00
_cell.angle_beta   90.00
_cell.angle_gamma   90.00
#
_symmetry.space_group_name_H-M   'P 1'
#
loop_
_entity.id
_entity.type
_entity.pdbx_description
1 polymer ?
#
loop_
_entity_poly.entity_id
_entity_poly.type
_entity_poly.pdbx_seq_one_letter_code
_entity_poly.pdbx_strand_id
1 'polypeptide(L)'
;MTTSATIEVDNLTKRYGDVEALRGVSFSVNEGEVFGLLGPNGAGKTSTVEILEGLRTPDSGRVSVCGLDPQTSGVKYKYVMGAALQSTALPDKMRVREALDLFGSFYPRRRGTPELLKRFGLEEKRNAFYSQLSGGQKQRLALAMALVNDPLVIFLDEPTAGLDPQVRREIYDIVEELKKDKKTILITTHYIEEAEKLCDRVAIVDHGKVIALGTPRELKQRSGAVTRITVRMAKPETNGALGNLEGVTECRTETDDYLLYSTKVPRTIVALVKHLEEQNNELVSLEISAPSLEDIFLELTGRRLRD
;
A
#
# COMPACT_ATOMS: atom_id res chain seq x y z
N MET A 1 20.40 -18.97 1.68
CA MET A 1 20.39 -18.45 0.31
C MET A 1 20.21 -16.94 0.44
N THR A 2 21.20 -16.14 0.09
CA THR A 2 21.07 -14.68 0.05
C THR A 2 20.12 -14.35 -1.09
N THR A 3 18.89 -13.97 -0.77
CA THR A 3 17.93 -13.44 -1.75
C THR A 3 18.54 -12.19 -2.37
N SER A 4 18.80 -12.24 -3.66
CA SER A 4 19.30 -11.08 -4.41
C SER A 4 18.20 -10.03 -4.46
N ALA A 5 18.51 -8.80 -4.06
CA ALA A 5 17.58 -7.70 -4.18
C ALA A 5 17.31 -7.41 -5.67
N THR A 6 16.03 -7.37 -6.04
CA THR A 6 15.59 -7.07 -7.41
C THR A 6 15.45 -5.56 -7.62
N ILE A 7 15.05 -4.81 -6.57
CA ILE A 7 15.03 -3.34 -6.57
C ILE A 7 15.93 -2.87 -5.42
N GLU A 8 16.82 -1.95 -5.72
CA GLU A 8 17.68 -1.29 -4.76
C GLU A 8 17.55 0.23 -4.90
N VAL A 9 17.29 0.88 -3.78
CA VAL A 9 17.20 2.35 -3.67
C VAL A 9 18.13 2.76 -2.55
N ASP A 10 19.11 3.60 -2.86
CA ASP A 10 20.12 4.05 -1.92
C ASP A 10 20.19 5.59 -1.88
N ASN A 11 19.87 6.14 -0.72
CA ASN A 11 19.95 7.57 -0.39
C ASN A 11 19.34 8.50 -1.44
N LEU A 12 18.16 8.14 -1.96
CA LEU A 12 17.48 8.83 -3.05
C LEU A 12 16.97 10.19 -2.59
N THR A 13 17.33 11.25 -3.34
CA THR A 13 16.85 12.61 -3.09
C THR A 13 16.18 13.20 -4.31
N LYS A 14 15.16 14.04 -4.09
CA LYS A 14 14.49 14.80 -5.15
C LYS A 14 13.89 16.08 -4.61
N ARG A 15 14.10 17.17 -5.34
CA ARG A 15 13.58 18.49 -5.04
C ARG A 15 12.78 19.04 -6.23
N TYR A 16 11.69 19.72 -5.93
CA TYR A 16 10.86 20.45 -6.90
C TYR A 16 10.74 21.91 -6.42
N GLY A 17 11.53 22.81 -7.00
CA GLY A 17 11.61 24.18 -6.49
C GLY A 17 12.06 24.19 -5.03
N ASP A 18 11.22 24.71 -4.14
CA ASP A 18 11.52 24.78 -2.70
C ASP A 18 11.09 23.53 -1.92
N VAL A 19 10.40 22.59 -2.56
CA VAL A 19 9.90 21.37 -1.92
C VAL A 19 10.89 20.23 -2.06
N GLU A 20 11.41 19.73 -0.96
CA GLU A 20 12.20 18.48 -0.92
C GLU A 20 11.23 17.29 -0.82
N ALA A 21 10.93 16.68 -1.97
CA ALA A 21 10.00 15.54 -2.06
C ALA A 21 10.64 14.24 -1.56
N LEU A 22 11.95 14.06 -1.75
CA LEU A 22 12.71 12.91 -1.23
C LEU A 22 13.96 13.40 -0.50
N ARG A 23 14.20 12.85 0.70
CA ARG A 23 15.23 13.29 1.65
C ARG A 23 16.11 12.12 2.09
N GLY A 24 16.63 11.35 1.12
CA GLY A 24 17.49 10.19 1.40
C GLY A 24 16.70 8.90 1.61
N VAL A 25 15.75 8.60 0.71
CA VAL A 25 14.98 7.36 0.73
C VAL A 25 15.88 6.18 0.39
N SER A 26 15.88 5.14 1.24
CA SER A 26 16.64 3.91 1.03
C SER A 26 15.81 2.70 1.40
N PHE A 27 15.73 1.71 0.50
CA PHE A 27 15.11 0.40 0.73
C PHE A 27 15.55 -0.59 -0.35
N SER A 28 15.24 -1.86 -0.11
CA SER A 28 15.43 -2.94 -1.09
C SER A 28 14.19 -3.82 -1.17
N VAL A 29 13.93 -4.37 -2.36
CA VAL A 29 12.85 -5.32 -2.64
C VAL A 29 13.46 -6.62 -3.17
N ASN A 30 13.06 -7.74 -2.58
CA ASN A 30 13.55 -9.06 -2.97
C ASN A 30 12.80 -9.60 -4.19
N GLU A 31 13.38 -10.60 -4.86
CA GLU A 31 12.72 -11.28 -5.97
C GLU A 31 11.42 -11.97 -5.51
N GLY A 32 10.34 -11.77 -6.27
CA GLY A 32 9.02 -12.35 -5.99
C GLY A 32 8.29 -11.73 -4.80
N GLU A 33 8.82 -10.64 -4.23
CA GLU A 33 8.22 -9.92 -3.10
C GLU A 33 7.15 -8.92 -3.58
N VAL A 34 6.07 -8.80 -2.82
CA VAL A 34 5.15 -7.65 -2.89
C VAL A 34 5.57 -6.65 -1.83
N PHE A 35 6.10 -5.53 -2.26
CA PHE A 35 6.61 -4.47 -1.39
C PHE A 35 5.73 -3.22 -1.43
N GLY A 36 5.32 -2.73 -0.27
CA GLY A 36 4.46 -1.55 -0.12
C GLY A 36 5.23 -0.29 0.24
N LEU A 37 4.99 0.80 -0.46
CA LEU A 37 5.31 2.15 0.00
C LEU A 37 4.03 2.76 0.58
N LEU A 38 3.89 2.75 1.90
CA LEU A 38 2.74 3.27 2.64
C LEU A 38 3.01 4.67 3.15
N GLY A 39 2.10 5.60 2.93
CA GLY A 39 2.23 6.96 3.47
C GLY A 39 1.14 7.90 2.97
N PRO A 40 0.99 9.09 3.57
CA PRO A 40 0.01 10.08 3.16
C PRO A 40 0.32 10.67 1.78
N ASN A 41 -0.62 11.45 1.25
CA ASN A 41 -0.39 12.23 0.04
C ASN A 41 0.76 13.23 0.28
N GLY A 42 1.65 13.36 -0.70
CA GLY A 42 2.82 14.21 -0.56
C GLY A 42 4.01 13.61 0.23
N ALA A 43 3.91 12.35 0.70
CA ALA A 43 5.02 11.69 1.41
C ALA A 43 6.24 11.36 0.53
N GLY A 44 6.12 11.47 -0.81
CA GLY A 44 7.19 11.15 -1.76
C GLY A 44 7.04 9.80 -2.48
N LYS A 45 5.93 9.07 -2.27
CA LYS A 45 5.68 7.75 -2.88
C LYS A 45 5.74 7.78 -4.42
N THR A 46 4.91 8.60 -5.05
CA THR A 46 4.86 8.75 -6.51
C THR A 46 6.20 9.22 -7.08
N SER A 47 6.89 10.19 -6.44
CA SER A 47 8.21 10.62 -6.90
C SER A 47 9.24 9.48 -6.87
N THR A 48 9.19 8.61 -5.85
CA THR A 48 10.04 7.42 -5.77
C THR A 48 9.74 6.46 -6.91
N VAL A 49 8.47 6.15 -7.15
CA VAL A 49 8.05 5.23 -8.22
C VAL A 49 8.38 5.80 -9.60
N GLU A 50 8.08 7.07 -9.89
CA GLU A 50 8.42 7.72 -11.17
C GLU A 50 9.93 7.69 -11.47
N ILE A 51 10.79 7.79 -10.45
CA ILE A 51 12.24 7.63 -10.63
C ILE A 51 12.59 6.18 -10.93
N LEU A 52 12.00 5.22 -10.25
CA LEU A 52 12.16 3.79 -10.52
C LEU A 52 11.63 3.41 -11.89
N GLU A 53 10.58 4.03 -12.39
CA GLU A 53 10.05 3.83 -13.74
C GLU A 53 10.92 4.51 -14.84
N GLY A 54 11.90 5.32 -14.43
CA GLY A 54 12.74 6.10 -15.33
C GLY A 54 12.01 7.29 -15.97
N LEU A 55 10.89 7.72 -15.39
CA LEU A 55 10.12 8.89 -15.82
C LEU A 55 10.69 10.19 -15.23
N ARG A 56 11.42 10.10 -14.14
CA ARG A 56 12.07 11.23 -13.47
C ARG A 56 13.51 10.93 -13.11
N THR A 57 14.36 11.95 -13.17
CA THR A 57 15.75 11.86 -12.74
C THR A 57 15.87 12.28 -11.27
N PRO A 58 16.55 11.50 -10.42
CA PRO A 58 16.86 11.91 -9.05
C PRO A 58 17.88 13.05 -9.04
N ASP A 59 17.94 13.80 -7.93
CA ASP A 59 18.98 14.82 -7.75
C ASP A 59 20.26 14.19 -7.18
N SER A 60 20.12 13.16 -6.34
CA SER A 60 21.21 12.32 -5.87
C SER A 60 20.72 10.94 -5.42
N GLY A 61 21.64 10.05 -5.10
CA GLY A 61 21.37 8.68 -4.73
C GLY A 61 21.50 7.72 -5.93
N ARG A 62 21.24 6.45 -5.69
CA ARG A 62 21.31 5.39 -6.70
C ARG A 62 20.06 4.55 -6.69
N VAL A 63 19.67 4.10 -7.87
CA VAL A 63 18.58 3.15 -8.06
C VAL A 63 19.02 2.04 -9.01
N SER A 64 18.63 0.81 -8.71
CA SER A 64 18.85 -0.34 -9.55
C SER A 64 17.60 -1.22 -9.55
N VAL A 65 17.18 -1.67 -10.73
CA VAL A 65 16.06 -2.60 -10.90
C VAL A 65 16.53 -3.73 -11.80
N CYS A 66 16.53 -4.96 -11.30
CA CYS A 66 17.11 -6.12 -11.97
C CYS A 66 18.58 -5.89 -12.42
N GLY A 67 19.37 -5.15 -11.64
CA GLY A 67 20.73 -4.77 -11.98
C GLY A 67 20.86 -3.68 -13.05
N LEU A 68 19.76 -3.08 -13.48
CA LEU A 68 19.71 -2.01 -14.50
C LEU A 68 19.41 -0.67 -13.82
N ASP A 69 20.08 0.38 -14.29
CA ASP A 69 19.77 1.76 -13.92
C ASP A 69 18.61 2.28 -14.79
N PRO A 70 17.47 2.70 -14.21
CA PRO A 70 16.31 3.21 -14.95
C PRO A 70 16.63 4.40 -15.87
N GLN A 71 17.64 5.22 -15.54
CA GLN A 71 17.98 6.43 -16.25
C GLN A 71 18.87 6.16 -17.47
N THR A 72 19.76 5.16 -17.38
CA THR A 72 20.83 4.95 -18.35
C THR A 72 20.67 3.69 -19.20
N SER A 73 19.89 2.70 -18.73
CA SER A 73 19.76 1.40 -19.42
C SER A 73 18.81 1.39 -20.62
N GLY A 74 18.10 2.48 -20.87
CA GLY A 74 17.29 2.68 -22.07
C GLY A 74 16.23 1.58 -22.29
N VAL A 75 16.18 1.02 -23.52
CA VAL A 75 15.17 0.04 -23.92
C VAL A 75 15.28 -1.28 -23.13
N LYS A 76 16.48 -1.68 -22.72
CA LYS A 76 16.69 -2.91 -21.93
C LYS A 76 15.90 -2.87 -20.61
N TYR A 77 15.86 -1.69 -19.99
CA TYR A 77 15.09 -1.48 -18.78
C TYR A 77 13.59 -1.68 -19.01
N LYS A 78 13.05 -1.16 -20.11
CA LYS A 78 11.63 -1.29 -20.44
C LYS A 78 11.18 -2.74 -20.67
N TYR A 79 12.10 -3.65 -20.98
CA TYR A 79 11.78 -5.06 -21.17
C TYR A 79 11.61 -5.82 -19.86
N VAL A 80 12.18 -5.36 -18.75
CA VAL A 80 12.12 -6.05 -17.45
C VAL A 80 11.06 -5.47 -16.52
N MET A 81 10.52 -4.30 -16.83
CA MET A 81 9.54 -3.62 -15.99
C MET A 81 8.18 -3.46 -16.67
N GLY A 82 7.12 -3.44 -15.87
CA GLY A 82 5.79 -3.01 -16.23
C GLY A 82 5.30 -1.96 -15.24
N ALA A 83 4.48 -1.02 -15.68
CA ALA A 83 3.95 0.03 -14.81
C ALA A 83 2.46 0.24 -15.06
N ALA A 84 1.69 0.29 -13.96
CA ALA A 84 0.33 0.78 -13.98
C ALA A 84 0.28 2.09 -13.17
N LEU A 85 0.23 3.20 -13.88
CA LEU A 85 0.23 4.54 -13.33
C LEU A 85 -1.11 4.84 -12.65
N GLN A 86 -1.12 5.77 -11.68
CA GLN A 86 -2.31 6.23 -10.97
C GLN A 86 -3.44 6.68 -11.91
N SER A 87 -3.10 7.31 -13.03
CA SER A 87 -4.04 7.66 -14.08
C SER A 87 -3.52 7.20 -15.45
N THR A 88 -4.25 6.28 -16.06
CA THR A 88 -3.98 5.87 -17.44
C THR A 88 -5.01 6.53 -18.34
N ALA A 89 -4.55 7.41 -19.24
CA ALA A 89 -5.38 8.05 -20.24
C ALA A 89 -5.11 7.41 -21.61
N LEU A 90 -6.15 6.83 -22.20
CA LEU A 90 -6.14 6.34 -23.57
C LEU A 90 -7.13 7.14 -24.40
N PRO A 91 -6.96 7.23 -25.73
CA PRO A 91 -7.96 7.85 -26.59
C PRO A 91 -9.35 7.22 -26.40
N ASP A 92 -10.37 8.04 -26.26
CA ASP A 92 -11.74 7.62 -25.92
C ASP A 92 -12.28 6.54 -26.85
N LYS A 93 -11.96 6.61 -28.15
CA LYS A 93 -12.40 5.66 -29.18
C LYS A 93 -11.43 4.50 -29.42
N MET A 94 -10.37 4.36 -28.59
CA MET A 94 -9.51 3.18 -28.65
C MET A 94 -10.23 1.99 -28.04
N ARG A 95 -10.19 0.85 -28.72
CA ARG A 95 -10.78 -0.40 -28.20
C ARG A 95 -9.82 -1.08 -27.21
N VAL A 96 -10.38 -1.83 -26.27
CA VAL A 96 -9.59 -2.58 -25.27
C VAL A 96 -8.53 -3.46 -25.94
N ARG A 97 -8.90 -4.23 -26.98
CA ARG A 97 -7.94 -5.08 -27.71
C ARG A 97 -6.87 -4.26 -28.42
N GLU A 98 -7.24 -3.11 -28.98
CA GLU A 98 -6.31 -2.25 -29.72
C GLU A 98 -5.25 -1.64 -28.79
N ALA A 99 -5.64 -1.30 -27.54
CA ALA A 99 -4.70 -0.87 -26.51
C ALA A 99 -3.67 -1.96 -26.20
N LEU A 100 -4.13 -3.20 -25.92
CA LEU A 100 -3.23 -4.32 -25.63
C LEU A 100 -2.32 -4.67 -26.83
N ASP A 101 -2.87 -4.67 -28.05
CA ASP A 101 -2.10 -4.95 -29.26
C ASP A 101 -1.06 -3.86 -29.51
N LEU A 102 -1.42 -2.58 -29.34
CA LEU A 102 -0.51 -1.44 -29.50
C LEU A 102 0.62 -1.51 -28.48
N PHE A 103 0.31 -1.62 -27.17
CA PHE A 103 1.34 -1.69 -26.14
C PHE A 103 2.22 -2.92 -26.31
N GLY A 104 1.62 -4.08 -26.65
CA GLY A 104 2.37 -5.29 -26.95
C GLY A 104 3.31 -5.14 -28.15
N SER A 105 2.99 -4.29 -29.14
CA SER A 105 3.83 -4.10 -30.33
C SER A 105 5.17 -3.43 -30.05
N PHE A 106 5.32 -2.76 -28.90
CA PHE A 106 6.59 -2.15 -28.49
C PHE A 106 7.63 -3.16 -28.00
N TYR A 107 7.23 -4.42 -27.79
CA TYR A 107 8.09 -5.43 -27.20
C TYR A 107 8.31 -6.62 -28.13
N PRO A 108 9.54 -7.13 -28.24
CA PRO A 108 9.85 -8.30 -29.10
C PRO A 108 9.23 -9.59 -28.55
N ARG A 109 9.03 -9.68 -27.23
CA ARG A 109 8.28 -10.74 -26.57
C ARG A 109 7.09 -10.12 -25.87
N ARG A 110 5.92 -10.71 -26.07
CA ARG A 110 4.68 -10.22 -25.47
C ARG A 110 3.73 -11.37 -25.15
N ARG A 111 2.90 -11.17 -24.15
CA ARG A 111 1.74 -12.04 -23.88
C ARG A 111 0.68 -11.81 -24.94
N GLY A 112 -0.07 -12.88 -25.26
CA GLY A 112 -1.16 -12.79 -26.23
C GLY A 112 -2.32 -11.92 -25.70
N THR A 113 -2.86 -11.05 -26.54
CA THR A 113 -4.04 -10.24 -26.19
C THR A 113 -5.22 -11.06 -25.67
N PRO A 114 -5.59 -12.25 -26.25
CA PRO A 114 -6.65 -13.09 -25.70
C PRO A 114 -6.37 -13.61 -24.28
N GLU A 115 -5.12 -13.96 -23.98
CA GLU A 115 -4.68 -14.39 -22.65
C GLU A 115 -4.87 -13.28 -21.62
N LEU A 116 -4.40 -12.07 -21.94
CA LEU A 116 -4.54 -10.90 -21.07
C LEU A 116 -6.01 -10.54 -20.85
N LEU A 117 -6.81 -10.52 -21.90
CA LEU A 117 -8.26 -10.27 -21.79
C LEU A 117 -8.93 -11.23 -20.81
N LYS A 118 -8.61 -12.52 -20.93
CA LYS A 118 -9.14 -13.57 -20.05
C LYS A 118 -8.68 -13.37 -18.61
N ARG A 119 -7.37 -13.19 -18.40
CA ARG A 119 -6.76 -13.04 -17.08
C ARG A 119 -7.34 -11.84 -16.30
N PHE A 120 -7.66 -10.75 -16.99
CA PHE A 120 -8.17 -9.52 -16.38
C PHE A 120 -9.71 -9.38 -16.48
N GLY A 121 -10.44 -10.44 -16.90
CA GLY A 121 -11.90 -10.42 -17.01
C GLY A 121 -12.42 -9.34 -17.96
N LEU A 122 -11.72 -9.12 -19.09
CA LEU A 122 -12.04 -8.12 -20.10
C LEU A 122 -12.50 -8.72 -21.43
N GLU A 123 -12.74 -10.04 -21.51
CA GLU A 123 -13.10 -10.76 -22.75
C GLU A 123 -14.34 -10.18 -23.43
N GLU A 124 -15.42 -9.96 -22.66
CA GLU A 124 -16.67 -9.37 -23.16
C GLU A 124 -16.50 -7.91 -23.59
N LYS A 125 -15.50 -7.21 -23.05
CA LYS A 125 -15.19 -5.81 -23.34
C LYS A 125 -14.13 -5.63 -24.41
N ARG A 126 -13.64 -6.70 -25.04
CA ARG A 126 -12.53 -6.64 -26.03
C ARG A 126 -12.75 -5.62 -27.15
N ASN A 127 -13.99 -5.42 -27.59
CA ASN A 127 -14.36 -4.48 -28.64
C ASN A 127 -14.96 -3.16 -28.13
N ALA A 128 -15.16 -3.01 -26.82
CA ALA A 128 -15.65 -1.78 -26.21
C ALA A 128 -14.62 -0.66 -26.33
N PHE A 129 -15.07 0.58 -26.50
CA PHE A 129 -14.21 1.74 -26.44
C PHE A 129 -13.79 2.05 -25.02
N TYR A 130 -12.62 2.64 -24.85
CA TYR A 130 -12.08 3.05 -23.54
C TYR A 130 -13.03 3.95 -22.75
N SER A 131 -13.72 4.88 -23.42
CA SER A 131 -14.72 5.76 -22.81
C SER A 131 -15.95 5.01 -22.25
N GLN A 132 -16.21 3.80 -22.71
CA GLN A 132 -17.35 2.98 -22.28
C GLN A 132 -17.03 2.07 -21.08
N LEU A 133 -15.78 2.06 -20.63
CA LEU A 133 -15.34 1.25 -19.49
C LEU A 133 -15.66 1.92 -18.16
N SER A 134 -16.09 1.12 -17.18
CA SER A 134 -16.15 1.54 -15.78
C SER A 134 -14.75 1.84 -15.22
N GLY A 135 -14.65 2.55 -14.09
CA GLY A 135 -13.37 2.81 -13.43
C GLY A 135 -12.58 1.52 -13.15
N GLY A 136 -13.22 0.49 -12.62
CA GLY A 136 -12.59 -0.81 -12.37
C GLY A 136 -12.14 -1.53 -13.65
N GLN A 137 -12.91 -1.43 -14.75
CA GLN A 137 -12.52 -1.98 -16.04
C GLN A 137 -11.31 -1.24 -16.63
N LYS A 138 -11.26 0.07 -16.49
CA LYS A 138 -10.09 0.88 -16.87
C LYS A 138 -8.85 0.49 -16.07
N GLN A 139 -9.00 0.27 -14.78
CA GLN A 139 -7.89 -0.17 -13.92
C GLN A 139 -7.40 -1.57 -14.30
N ARG A 140 -8.30 -2.52 -14.54
CA ARG A 140 -7.93 -3.86 -15.02
C ARG A 140 -7.24 -3.81 -16.38
N LEU A 141 -7.64 -2.91 -17.28
CA LEU A 141 -6.95 -2.70 -18.55
C LEU A 141 -5.54 -2.10 -18.33
N ALA A 142 -5.39 -1.14 -17.42
CA ALA A 142 -4.07 -0.58 -17.08
C ALA A 142 -3.11 -1.66 -16.54
N LEU A 143 -3.60 -2.52 -15.64
CA LEU A 143 -2.83 -3.68 -15.16
C LEU A 143 -2.50 -4.67 -16.28
N ALA A 144 -3.44 -4.96 -17.18
CA ALA A 144 -3.19 -5.82 -18.32
C ALA A 144 -2.12 -5.25 -19.27
N MET A 145 -2.14 -3.93 -19.50
CA MET A 145 -1.10 -3.24 -20.30
C MET A 145 0.27 -3.28 -19.62
N ALA A 146 0.33 -3.16 -18.29
CA ALA A 146 1.57 -3.29 -17.54
C ALA A 146 2.22 -4.69 -17.66
N LEU A 147 1.45 -5.69 -18.09
CA LEU A 147 1.89 -7.09 -18.20
C LEU A 147 2.11 -7.58 -19.63
N VAL A 148 1.96 -6.71 -20.64
CA VAL A 148 2.06 -7.12 -22.06
C VAL A 148 3.42 -7.71 -22.40
N ASN A 149 4.51 -7.24 -21.78
CA ASN A 149 5.88 -7.68 -22.00
C ASN A 149 6.33 -8.81 -21.05
N ASP A 150 5.43 -9.37 -20.23
CA ASP A 150 5.73 -10.35 -19.19
C ASP A 150 6.89 -9.92 -18.27
N PRO A 151 6.79 -8.75 -17.62
CA PRO A 151 7.89 -8.15 -16.89
C PRO A 151 8.32 -8.96 -15.66
N LEU A 152 9.55 -8.74 -15.19
CA LEU A 152 10.06 -9.29 -13.92
C LEU A 152 9.58 -8.45 -12.74
N VAL A 153 9.50 -7.13 -12.92
CA VAL A 153 9.10 -6.15 -11.92
C VAL A 153 7.88 -5.37 -12.39
N ILE A 154 6.94 -5.16 -11.48
CA ILE A 154 5.71 -4.40 -11.75
C ILE A 154 5.59 -3.27 -10.73
N PHE A 155 5.41 -2.05 -11.22
CA PHE A 155 5.10 -0.87 -10.42
C PHE A 155 3.61 -0.57 -10.47
N LEU A 156 2.98 -0.43 -9.31
CA LEU A 156 1.56 -0.12 -9.15
C LEU A 156 1.41 1.14 -8.31
N ASP A 157 1.16 2.27 -8.95
CA ASP A 157 0.98 3.54 -8.23
C ASP A 157 -0.49 3.73 -7.86
N GLU A 158 -0.81 3.56 -6.57
CA GLU A 158 -2.16 3.64 -5.98
C GLU A 158 -3.23 2.86 -6.76
N PRO A 159 -3.04 1.53 -6.99
CA PRO A 159 -3.84 0.77 -7.95
C PRO A 159 -5.32 0.66 -7.61
N THR A 160 -5.74 1.00 -6.40
CA THR A 160 -7.14 0.91 -5.95
C THR A 160 -7.74 2.25 -5.56
N ALA A 161 -7.02 3.36 -5.79
CA ALA A 161 -7.52 4.69 -5.46
C ALA A 161 -8.82 5.02 -6.20
N GLY A 162 -9.82 5.51 -5.47
CA GLY A 162 -11.11 5.91 -6.05
C GLY A 162 -12.01 4.76 -6.53
N LEU A 163 -11.63 3.49 -6.26
CA LEU A 163 -12.45 2.32 -6.60
C LEU A 163 -13.37 1.94 -5.44
N ASP A 164 -14.53 1.40 -5.80
CA ASP A 164 -15.45 0.83 -4.81
C ASP A 164 -14.86 -0.45 -4.15
N PRO A 165 -15.39 -0.86 -2.97
CA PRO A 165 -14.82 -1.98 -2.22
C PRO A 165 -14.85 -3.32 -2.97
N GLN A 166 -15.82 -3.54 -3.85
CA GLN A 166 -15.90 -4.79 -4.62
C GLN A 166 -14.80 -4.85 -5.67
N VAL A 167 -14.64 -3.79 -6.46
CA VAL A 167 -13.58 -3.70 -7.48
C VAL A 167 -12.20 -3.73 -6.85
N ARG A 168 -12.04 -3.11 -5.67
CA ARG A 168 -10.78 -3.17 -4.92
C ARG A 168 -10.38 -4.61 -4.60
N ARG A 169 -11.33 -5.46 -4.18
CA ARG A 169 -11.08 -6.88 -3.93
C ARG A 169 -10.63 -7.63 -5.20
N GLU A 170 -11.26 -7.34 -6.34
CA GLU A 170 -10.85 -7.92 -7.63
C GLU A 170 -9.39 -7.56 -7.99
N ILE A 171 -8.96 -6.32 -7.71
CA ILE A 171 -7.56 -5.92 -7.90
C ILE A 171 -6.62 -6.65 -6.94
N TYR A 172 -7.04 -6.86 -5.69
CA TYR A 172 -6.27 -7.64 -4.72
C TYR A 172 -6.05 -9.08 -5.21
N ASP A 173 -7.09 -9.71 -5.73
CA ASP A 173 -7.01 -11.08 -6.28
C ASP A 173 -6.02 -11.14 -7.46
N ILE A 174 -6.02 -10.13 -8.33
CA ILE A 174 -5.04 -10.01 -9.42
C ILE A 174 -3.61 -9.90 -8.88
N VAL A 175 -3.36 -9.07 -7.86
CA VAL A 175 -2.03 -8.91 -7.25
C VAL A 175 -1.57 -10.22 -6.61
N GLU A 176 -2.46 -10.92 -5.92
CA GLU A 176 -2.17 -12.25 -5.34
C GLU A 176 -1.83 -13.30 -6.41
N GLU A 177 -2.50 -13.28 -7.56
CA GLU A 177 -2.14 -14.15 -8.68
C GLU A 177 -0.76 -13.82 -9.25
N LEU A 178 -0.44 -12.53 -9.41
CA LEU A 178 0.88 -12.09 -9.86
C LEU A 178 1.99 -12.49 -8.90
N LYS A 179 1.71 -12.46 -7.59
CA LYS A 179 2.61 -12.94 -6.55
C LYS A 179 2.84 -14.46 -6.68
N LYS A 180 1.80 -15.26 -6.94
CA LYS A 180 1.94 -16.70 -7.21
C LYS A 180 2.79 -16.98 -8.45
N ASP A 181 2.75 -16.11 -9.46
CA ASP A 181 3.62 -16.13 -10.65
C ASP A 181 5.05 -15.66 -10.35
N LYS A 182 5.38 -15.41 -9.08
CA LYS A 182 6.70 -14.92 -8.60
C LYS A 182 7.12 -13.59 -9.23
N LYS A 183 6.17 -12.73 -9.58
CA LYS A 183 6.47 -11.36 -9.99
C LYS A 183 6.89 -10.54 -8.78
N THR A 184 7.92 -9.71 -8.96
CA THR A 184 8.29 -8.70 -7.96
C THR A 184 7.40 -7.50 -8.16
N ILE A 185 6.70 -7.05 -7.12
CA ILE A 185 5.70 -5.98 -7.23
C ILE A 185 6.02 -4.89 -6.22
N LEU A 186 6.08 -3.65 -6.66
CA LEU A 186 6.13 -2.49 -5.78
C LEU A 186 4.82 -1.73 -5.90
N ILE A 187 4.12 -1.58 -4.78
CA ILE A 187 2.82 -0.90 -4.68
C ILE A 187 2.98 0.36 -3.85
N THR A 188 2.48 1.50 -4.34
CA THR A 188 2.25 2.65 -3.46
C THR A 188 0.81 2.65 -2.99
N THR A 189 0.59 3.03 -1.76
CA THR A 189 -0.75 3.15 -1.21
C THR A 189 -0.79 4.11 -0.01
N HIS A 190 -1.96 4.68 0.22
CA HIS A 190 -2.32 5.33 1.48
C HIS A 190 -3.38 4.52 2.25
N TYR A 191 -3.78 3.35 1.74
CA TYR A 191 -4.70 2.43 2.42
C TYR A 191 -3.93 1.39 3.21
N ILE A 192 -4.09 1.42 4.52
CA ILE A 192 -3.44 0.50 5.46
C ILE A 192 -3.86 -0.94 5.19
N GLU A 193 -5.15 -1.17 4.96
CA GLU A 193 -5.69 -2.49 4.66
C GLU A 193 -5.01 -3.13 3.43
N GLU A 194 -4.71 -2.34 2.40
CA GLU A 194 -4.00 -2.80 1.21
C GLU A 194 -2.57 -3.24 1.54
N ALA A 195 -1.85 -2.42 2.31
CA ALA A 195 -0.51 -2.73 2.74
C ALA A 195 -0.45 -3.99 3.63
N GLU A 196 -1.41 -4.14 4.55
CA GLU A 196 -1.49 -5.30 5.45
C GLU A 196 -1.85 -6.60 4.73
N LYS A 197 -2.73 -6.51 3.71
CA LYS A 197 -3.26 -7.67 3.01
C LYS A 197 -2.35 -8.18 1.91
N LEU A 198 -1.73 -7.28 1.14
CA LEU A 198 -1.00 -7.64 -0.07
C LEU A 198 0.51 -7.71 0.12
N CYS A 199 1.07 -6.86 1.00
CA CYS A 199 2.50 -6.67 1.03
C CYS A 199 3.20 -7.64 1.99
N ASP A 200 4.30 -8.24 1.52
CA ASP A 200 5.21 -9.02 2.36
C ASP A 200 6.01 -8.13 3.29
N ARG A 201 6.48 -6.99 2.77
CA ARG A 201 7.15 -5.94 3.54
C ARG A 201 6.62 -4.57 3.12
N VAL A 202 6.68 -3.64 4.08
CA VAL A 202 6.19 -2.28 3.90
C VAL A 202 7.27 -1.30 4.38
N ALA A 203 7.54 -0.28 3.58
CA ALA A 203 8.21 0.92 4.02
C ALA A 203 7.16 2.00 4.29
N ILE A 204 7.09 2.46 5.52
CA ILE A 204 6.28 3.61 5.90
C ILE A 204 7.08 4.87 5.55
N VAL A 205 6.49 5.72 4.69
CA VAL A 205 7.14 6.92 4.17
C VAL A 205 6.39 8.16 4.66
N ASP A 206 7.12 9.12 5.21
CA ASP A 206 6.58 10.41 5.57
C ASP A 206 7.61 11.52 5.31
N HIS A 207 7.15 12.68 4.81
CA HIS A 207 8.00 13.84 4.49
C HIS A 207 9.29 13.48 3.72
N GLY A 208 9.18 12.57 2.74
CA GLY A 208 10.30 12.17 1.88
C GLY A 208 11.32 11.25 2.55
N LYS A 209 11.00 10.61 3.66
CA LYS A 209 11.87 9.68 4.38
C LYS A 209 11.16 8.36 4.67
N VAL A 210 11.92 7.27 4.67
CA VAL A 210 11.46 5.99 5.23
C VAL A 210 11.58 6.08 6.74
N ILE A 211 10.44 6.04 7.45
CA ILE A 211 10.38 6.14 8.92
C ILE A 211 10.30 4.78 9.60
N ALA A 212 9.80 3.76 8.90
CA ALA A 212 9.83 2.37 9.35
C ALA A 212 9.85 1.42 8.14
N LEU A 213 10.46 0.25 8.29
CA LEU A 213 10.55 -0.80 7.28
C LEU A 213 10.53 -2.18 7.94
N GLY A 214 9.69 -3.07 7.43
CA GLY A 214 9.57 -4.45 7.91
C GLY A 214 8.33 -5.13 7.35
N THR A 215 8.11 -6.38 7.75
CA THR A 215 6.81 -7.03 7.50
C THR A 215 5.71 -6.32 8.29
N PRO A 216 4.45 -6.32 7.83
CA PRO A 216 3.33 -5.75 8.61
C PRO A 216 3.30 -6.28 10.05
N ARG A 217 3.62 -7.56 10.24
CA ARG A 217 3.69 -8.19 11.57
C ARG A 217 4.82 -7.62 12.44
N GLU A 218 6.03 -7.50 11.89
CA GLU A 218 7.18 -6.93 12.62
C GLU A 218 6.94 -5.48 12.99
N LEU A 219 6.38 -4.69 12.08
CA LEU A 219 6.04 -3.29 12.35
C LEU A 219 5.05 -3.18 13.50
N LYS A 220 3.98 -4.00 13.49
CA LYS A 220 3.00 -4.06 14.58
C LYS A 220 3.62 -4.48 15.93
N GLN A 221 4.64 -5.32 15.93
CA GLN A 221 5.33 -5.76 17.13
C GLN A 221 6.31 -4.72 17.70
N ARG A 222 6.88 -3.87 16.84
CA ARG A 222 7.85 -2.82 17.27
C ARG A 222 7.21 -1.68 18.04
N SER A 223 5.95 -1.37 17.81
CA SER A 223 5.21 -0.31 18.51
C SER A 223 4.82 -0.71 19.93
N GLY A 224 5.77 -1.14 20.75
CA GLY A 224 5.55 -1.38 22.19
C GLY A 224 4.36 -2.27 22.56
N ALA A 225 3.84 -3.09 21.63
CA ALA A 225 2.73 -4.05 21.83
C ALA A 225 1.50 -3.47 22.54
N VAL A 226 1.12 -2.25 22.22
CA VAL A 226 -0.10 -1.65 22.80
C VAL A 226 -1.30 -2.20 22.03
N THR A 227 -2.08 -3.04 22.67
CA THR A 227 -3.32 -3.59 22.12
C THR A 227 -4.45 -2.59 22.33
N ARG A 228 -5.22 -2.30 21.28
CA ARG A 228 -6.41 -1.47 21.38
C ARG A 228 -7.60 -2.30 21.90
N ILE A 229 -8.23 -1.80 22.95
CA ILE A 229 -9.47 -2.35 23.51
C ILE A 229 -10.53 -1.28 23.28
N THR A 230 -11.48 -1.54 22.40
CA THR A 230 -12.63 -0.65 22.17
C THR A 230 -13.75 -1.07 23.11
N VAL A 231 -14.23 -0.13 23.90
CA VAL A 231 -15.26 -0.36 24.94
C VAL A 231 -16.43 0.55 24.67
N ARG A 232 -17.65 -0.01 24.62
CA ARG A 232 -18.90 0.74 24.67
C ARG A 232 -19.65 0.36 25.93
N MET A 233 -20.14 1.37 26.62
CA MET A 233 -20.86 1.22 27.89
C MET A 233 -22.26 1.80 27.79
N ALA A 234 -23.18 1.33 28.63
CA ALA A 234 -24.56 1.82 28.65
C ALA A 234 -24.66 3.28 29.14
N LYS A 235 -23.78 3.68 30.05
CA LYS A 235 -23.69 5.06 30.55
C LYS A 235 -22.32 5.65 30.22
N PRO A 236 -22.26 6.93 29.75
CA PRO A 236 -20.98 7.59 29.48
C PRO A 236 -20.13 7.69 30.76
N GLU A 237 -18.81 7.50 30.59
CA GLU A 237 -17.84 7.71 31.67
C GLU A 237 -17.47 9.21 31.74
N THR A 238 -17.65 9.84 32.89
CA THR A 238 -17.45 11.29 33.04
C THR A 238 -16.13 11.68 33.68
N ASN A 239 -15.44 10.74 34.34
CA ASN A 239 -14.31 11.06 35.23
C ASN A 239 -12.93 10.72 34.65
N GLY A 240 -12.83 10.25 33.42
CA GLY A 240 -11.54 9.84 32.83
C GLY A 240 -10.87 8.64 33.54
N ALA A 241 -11.64 7.91 34.37
CA ALA A 241 -11.11 6.82 35.18
C ALA A 241 -10.60 5.63 34.36
N LEU A 242 -11.10 5.47 33.13
CA LEU A 242 -10.65 4.42 32.22
C LEU A 242 -9.16 4.56 31.85
N GLY A 243 -8.63 5.77 31.80
CA GLY A 243 -7.21 6.03 31.55
C GLY A 243 -6.28 5.57 32.69
N ASN A 244 -6.84 5.39 33.91
CA ASN A 244 -6.08 4.99 35.10
C ASN A 244 -6.14 3.47 35.37
N LEU A 245 -6.83 2.70 34.50
CA LEU A 245 -6.92 1.24 34.68
C LEU A 245 -5.56 0.57 34.51
N GLU A 246 -5.32 -0.52 35.23
CA GLU A 246 -4.03 -1.24 35.17
C GLU A 246 -3.70 -1.69 33.75
N GLY A 247 -2.55 -1.28 33.27
CA GLY A 247 -2.05 -1.62 31.93
C GLY A 247 -2.47 -0.66 30.83
N VAL A 248 -3.36 0.29 31.08
CA VAL A 248 -3.72 1.34 30.13
C VAL A 248 -2.60 2.38 30.08
N THR A 249 -2.15 2.68 28.89
CA THR A 249 -1.13 3.74 28.61
C THR A 249 -1.78 5.00 28.06
N GLU A 250 -2.89 4.86 27.36
CA GLU A 250 -3.66 5.94 26.80
C GLU A 250 -5.14 5.56 26.70
N CYS A 251 -6.02 6.55 26.90
CA CYS A 251 -7.47 6.43 26.70
C CYS A 251 -7.95 7.57 25.82
N ARG A 252 -8.69 7.23 24.76
CA ARG A 252 -9.34 8.18 23.87
C ARG A 252 -10.83 7.92 23.82
N THR A 253 -11.62 8.99 23.58
CA THR A 253 -13.06 8.87 23.38
C THR A 253 -13.35 9.18 21.92
N GLU A 254 -14.04 8.27 21.23
CA GLU A 254 -14.54 8.48 19.86
C GLU A 254 -16.06 8.25 19.85
N THR A 255 -16.83 9.33 19.70
CA THR A 255 -18.29 9.32 19.71
C THR A 255 -18.83 8.65 20.99
N ASP A 256 -19.26 7.38 20.92
CA ASP A 256 -19.80 6.60 22.04
C ASP A 256 -18.85 5.48 22.51
N ASP A 257 -17.68 5.36 21.88
CA ASP A 257 -16.69 4.32 22.17
C ASP A 257 -15.48 4.90 22.92
N TYR A 258 -14.96 4.11 23.85
CA TYR A 258 -13.70 4.39 24.53
C TYR A 258 -12.61 3.48 23.99
N LEU A 259 -11.51 4.06 23.50
CA LEU A 259 -10.36 3.35 22.99
C LEU A 259 -9.29 3.30 24.07
N LEU A 260 -9.09 2.14 24.67
CA LEU A 260 -8.04 1.91 25.65
C LEU A 260 -6.85 1.25 24.98
N TYR A 261 -5.70 1.88 25.09
CA TYR A 261 -4.44 1.33 24.61
C TYR A 261 -3.72 0.66 25.78
N SER A 262 -3.57 -0.68 25.71
CA SER A 262 -3.07 -1.47 26.83
C SER A 262 -1.84 -2.31 26.48
N THR A 263 -0.84 -2.29 27.38
CA THR A 263 0.32 -3.19 27.35
C THR A 263 0.09 -4.49 28.10
N LYS A 264 -1.00 -4.59 28.89
CA LYS A 264 -1.33 -5.74 29.77
C LYS A 264 -2.80 -6.11 29.65
N VAL A 265 -3.25 -6.46 28.43
CA VAL A 265 -4.66 -6.70 28.09
C VAL A 265 -5.44 -7.51 29.14
N PRO A 266 -4.98 -8.68 29.63
CA PRO A 266 -5.76 -9.44 30.61
C PRO A 266 -6.03 -8.66 31.91
N ARG A 267 -5.06 -7.91 32.40
CA ARG A 267 -5.20 -7.09 33.61
C ARG A 267 -6.11 -5.90 33.40
N THR A 268 -5.98 -5.25 32.23
CA THR A 268 -6.84 -4.13 31.85
C THR A 268 -8.31 -4.57 31.77
N ILE A 269 -8.58 -5.75 31.18
CA ILE A 269 -9.96 -6.27 31.11
C ILE A 269 -10.52 -6.55 32.51
N VAL A 270 -9.74 -7.18 33.39
CA VAL A 270 -10.17 -7.43 34.78
C VAL A 270 -10.44 -6.12 35.50
N ALA A 271 -9.57 -5.13 35.37
CA ALA A 271 -9.72 -3.81 35.98
C ALA A 271 -10.96 -3.07 35.41
N LEU A 272 -11.20 -3.17 34.10
CA LEU A 272 -12.38 -2.59 33.44
C LEU A 272 -13.68 -3.19 33.97
N VAL A 273 -13.78 -4.53 34.05
CA VAL A 273 -14.99 -5.21 34.53
C VAL A 273 -15.28 -4.81 35.98
N LYS A 274 -14.29 -4.79 36.86
CA LYS A 274 -14.45 -4.33 38.24
C LYS A 274 -14.93 -2.89 38.34
N HIS A 275 -14.31 -2.00 37.52
CA HIS A 275 -14.73 -0.59 37.48
C HIS A 275 -16.19 -0.43 37.06
N LEU A 276 -16.63 -1.19 36.04
CA LEU A 276 -18.03 -1.16 35.59
C LEU A 276 -19.01 -1.66 36.66
N GLU A 277 -18.66 -2.72 37.38
CA GLU A 277 -19.45 -3.23 38.51
C GLU A 277 -19.57 -2.18 39.63
N GLU A 278 -18.47 -1.52 40.01
CA GLU A 278 -18.45 -0.47 41.02
C GLU A 278 -19.30 0.74 40.65
N GLN A 279 -19.33 1.08 39.36
CA GLN A 279 -20.12 2.19 38.82
C GLN A 279 -21.58 1.80 38.48
N ASN A 280 -21.96 0.56 38.68
CA ASN A 280 -23.26 0.03 38.28
C ASN A 280 -23.61 0.37 36.82
N ASN A 281 -22.60 0.18 35.95
CA ASN A 281 -22.65 0.42 34.50
C ASN A 281 -22.52 -0.90 33.73
N GLU A 282 -23.17 -1.00 32.59
CA GLU A 282 -23.19 -2.21 31.78
C GLU A 282 -22.24 -2.10 30.60
N LEU A 283 -21.52 -3.19 30.30
CA LEU A 283 -20.71 -3.33 29.11
C LEU A 283 -21.61 -3.69 27.93
N VAL A 284 -21.70 -2.80 26.94
CA VAL A 284 -22.50 -3.01 25.73
C VAL A 284 -21.68 -3.79 24.66
N SER A 285 -20.43 -3.40 24.47
CA SER A 285 -19.53 -4.11 23.57
C SER A 285 -18.08 -3.98 24.03
N LEU A 286 -17.30 -5.05 23.78
CA LEU A 286 -15.85 -5.11 23.99
C LEU A 286 -15.22 -5.72 22.75
N GLU A 287 -14.33 -4.99 22.13
CA GLU A 287 -13.52 -5.48 21.01
C GLU A 287 -12.03 -5.33 21.34
N ILE A 288 -11.27 -6.40 21.12
CA ILE A 288 -9.82 -6.40 21.31
C ILE A 288 -9.19 -6.52 19.94
N SER A 289 -8.49 -5.49 19.51
CA SER A 289 -7.80 -5.45 18.22
C SER A 289 -6.30 -5.31 18.41
N ALA A 290 -5.55 -6.19 17.72
CA ALA A 290 -4.10 -6.02 17.63
C ALA A 290 -3.77 -4.65 17.03
N PRO A 291 -2.60 -4.06 17.35
CA PRO A 291 -2.17 -2.81 16.74
C PRO A 291 -2.23 -2.89 15.21
N SER A 292 -2.74 -1.85 14.57
CA SER A 292 -2.75 -1.70 13.12
C SER A 292 -1.52 -0.91 12.65
N LEU A 293 -1.21 -0.96 11.36
CA LEU A 293 -0.19 -0.05 10.80
C LEU A 293 -0.59 1.43 10.95
N GLU A 294 -1.89 1.76 11.15
CA GLU A 294 -2.35 3.12 11.44
C GLU A 294 -1.88 3.59 12.81
N ASP A 295 -1.98 2.72 13.81
CA ASP A 295 -1.51 3.03 15.16
C ASP A 295 0.00 3.29 15.17
N ILE A 296 0.75 2.51 14.38
CA ILE A 296 2.20 2.70 14.20
C ILE A 296 2.52 4.01 13.50
N PHE A 297 1.80 4.31 12.42
CA PHE A 297 1.98 5.57 11.71
C PHE A 297 1.71 6.76 12.64
N LEU A 298 0.63 6.70 13.41
CA LEU A 298 0.27 7.73 14.39
C LEU A 298 1.33 7.88 15.48
N GLU A 299 1.86 6.77 16.00
CA GLU A 299 2.93 6.78 17.01
C GLU A 299 4.22 7.46 16.49
N LEU A 300 4.61 7.10 15.23
CA LEU A 300 5.85 7.61 14.64
C LEU A 300 5.76 9.05 14.15
N THR A 301 4.56 9.53 13.76
CA THR A 301 4.39 10.85 13.13
C THR A 301 3.56 11.85 13.93
N GLY A 302 2.84 11.38 14.95
CA GLY A 302 1.91 12.18 15.75
C GLY A 302 0.61 12.56 15.05
N ARG A 303 0.33 12.04 13.84
CA ARG A 303 -0.87 12.32 13.05
C ARG A 303 -1.41 11.07 12.37
N ARG A 304 -2.69 11.06 12.00
CA ARG A 304 -3.29 9.94 11.26
C ARG A 304 -2.87 9.96 9.79
N LEU A 305 -2.88 8.79 9.15
CA LEU A 305 -2.50 8.65 7.73
C LEU A 305 -3.46 9.39 6.77
N ARG A 306 -4.71 9.65 7.21
CA ARG A 306 -5.78 10.26 6.40
C ARG A 306 -5.96 11.76 6.62
N ASP A 307 -5.15 12.39 7.43
CA ASP A 307 -5.20 13.83 7.70
C ASP A 307 -4.42 14.65 6.68
#